data_347eb972a3c0183e302fd299003c836c
#
_entry.id   347eb972a3c0183e302fd299003c836c
#
_cell.length_a   1.000
_cell.length_b   1.000
_cell.length_c   1.000
_cell.angle_alpha   90.00
_cell.angle_beta   90.00
_cell.angle_gamma   90.00
#
_symmetry.space_group_name_H-M   'P 1'
#
loop_
_entity.id
_entity.type
_entity.pdbx_description
1 polymer ?
#
loop_
_entity_poly.entity_id
_entity_poly.type
_entity_poly.pdbx_seq_one_letter_code
_entity_poly.pdbx_strand_id
1 'polypeptide(L)'
;MPQWDDVNARVRGLTGHLLGRRALGDLADLPDLQAVARRLGELGIDTTGDTSPAGLELAVRRAAAGQVRLLARWLGNRTSLLRVILEDEDRRSVRALLRGAVAGAPAAARLAGLLPTPSLPERLLEELAHQLRARDVAALLTVWRHPFGSPLLAPTASDHPDLFVVEHTLDHAFAGRAVEGAARGGGALRAYVADQVDLANLATALAVAASSVERSVEDLCLPGGRRLSLERYAAAAAADVRGAAATLAGAFDGPRAALLRLHAGEPTMLERVLLADRIQTLGRQTLEDPLGPALTLRYFLQLRAQSIALRAAIWGAALGAPPAVRRGRLAQAV
;
A
#
# COMPACT_ATOMS: atom_id res chain seq x y z
N MET A 1 -16.19 21.52 -11.36
CA MET A 1 -15.17 20.62 -10.79
C MET A 1 -15.20 20.75 -9.28
N PRO A 2 -14.97 19.69 -8.48
CA PRO A 2 -14.87 19.86 -7.04
C PRO A 2 -13.73 20.84 -6.73
N GLN A 3 -13.99 21.85 -5.92
CA GLN A 3 -12.96 22.74 -5.41
C GLN A 3 -12.12 22.00 -4.37
N TRP A 4 -10.78 22.14 -4.45
CA TRP A 4 -9.82 21.46 -3.56
C TRP A 4 -9.06 22.42 -2.66
N ASP A 5 -9.26 23.72 -2.81
CA ASP A 5 -8.56 24.79 -2.10
C ASP A 5 -8.68 24.65 -0.58
N ASP A 6 -9.89 24.39 -0.08
CA ASP A 6 -10.15 24.17 1.35
C ASP A 6 -9.44 22.94 1.92
N VAL A 7 -9.47 21.81 1.19
CA VAL A 7 -8.77 20.58 1.59
C VAL A 7 -7.27 20.74 1.45
N ASN A 8 -6.81 21.31 0.34
CA ASN A 8 -5.38 21.48 0.08
C ASN A 8 -4.72 22.41 1.11
N ALA A 9 -5.41 23.48 1.56
CA ALA A 9 -4.91 24.34 2.63
C ALA A 9 -4.67 23.54 3.95
N ARG A 10 -5.62 22.71 4.33
CA ARG A 10 -5.53 21.86 5.53
C ARG A 10 -4.49 20.76 5.37
N VAL A 11 -4.42 20.10 4.21
CA VAL A 11 -3.45 19.03 3.92
C VAL A 11 -2.02 19.59 3.92
N ARG A 12 -1.80 20.83 3.43
CA ARG A 12 -0.49 21.50 3.55
C ARG A 12 -0.07 21.65 5.02
N GLY A 13 -1.00 22.02 5.90
CA GLY A 13 -0.74 22.03 7.34
C GLY A 13 -0.31 20.65 7.86
N LEU A 14 -1.02 19.58 7.49
CA LEU A 14 -0.67 18.21 7.90
C LEU A 14 0.68 17.75 7.33
N THR A 15 1.04 18.16 6.12
CA THR A 15 2.33 17.77 5.52
C THR A 15 3.51 18.24 6.37
N GLY A 16 3.39 19.37 7.08
CA GLY A 16 4.39 19.85 8.02
C GLY A 16 4.61 18.98 9.27
N HIS A 17 3.67 18.08 9.57
CA HIS A 17 3.78 17.11 10.67
C HIS A 17 4.33 15.75 10.23
N LEU A 18 4.52 15.53 8.93
CA LEU A 18 5.20 14.33 8.45
C LEU A 18 6.69 14.40 8.76
N LEU A 19 7.25 13.26 9.14
CA LEU A 19 8.67 13.16 9.44
C LEU A 19 9.49 13.28 8.16
N GLY A 20 10.38 14.27 8.14
CA GLY A 20 11.34 14.42 7.07
C GLY A 20 12.43 13.35 7.14
N ARG A 21 13.19 13.24 6.04
CA ARG A 21 14.27 12.25 5.88
C ARG A 21 15.30 12.30 7.02
N ARG A 22 15.61 13.50 7.55
CA ARG A 22 16.53 13.67 8.69
C ARG A 22 15.97 13.03 9.97
N ALA A 23 14.72 13.34 10.34
CA ALA A 23 14.10 12.79 11.55
C ALA A 23 13.97 11.26 11.51
N LEU A 24 13.71 10.69 10.33
CA LEU A 24 13.74 9.24 10.13
C LEU A 24 15.14 8.66 10.22
N GLY A 25 16.16 9.36 9.68
CA GLY A 25 17.56 8.99 9.84
C GLY A 25 17.99 8.96 11.30
N ASP A 26 17.62 9.99 12.07
CA ASP A 26 17.91 10.08 13.51
C ASP A 26 17.33 8.87 14.27
N LEU A 27 16.11 8.40 13.90
CA LEU A 27 15.51 7.19 14.48
C LEU A 27 16.33 5.92 14.19
N ALA A 28 17.00 5.84 13.04
CA ALA A 28 17.84 4.69 12.69
C ALA A 28 19.09 4.59 13.56
N ASP A 29 19.57 5.72 14.07
CA ASP A 29 20.81 5.83 14.84
C ASP A 29 20.61 5.62 16.34
N LEU A 30 19.36 5.54 16.80
CA LEU A 30 19.05 5.32 18.21
C LEU A 30 19.56 3.95 18.67
N PRO A 31 20.11 3.84 19.92
CA PRO A 31 20.78 2.64 20.37
C PRO A 31 19.84 1.44 20.54
N ASP A 32 18.64 1.67 21.05
CA ASP A 32 17.73 0.62 21.46
C ASP A 32 16.25 1.00 21.28
N LEU A 33 15.38 0.04 21.56
CA LEU A 33 13.93 0.22 21.44
C LEU A 33 13.37 1.27 22.40
N GLN A 34 13.96 1.43 23.59
CA GLN A 34 13.49 2.44 24.56
C GLN A 34 13.79 3.86 24.08
N ALA A 35 14.95 4.06 23.46
CA ALA A 35 15.30 5.33 22.83
C ALA A 35 14.34 5.63 21.65
N VAL A 36 14.00 4.62 20.85
CA VAL A 36 12.98 4.75 19.79
C VAL A 36 11.62 5.12 20.40
N ALA A 37 11.17 4.46 21.46
CA ALA A 37 9.89 4.75 22.11
C ALA A 37 9.83 6.20 22.63
N ARG A 38 10.87 6.68 23.32
CA ARG A 38 10.96 8.09 23.77
C ARG A 38 10.87 9.05 22.59
N ARG A 39 11.64 8.78 21.52
CA ARG A 39 11.65 9.64 20.34
C ARG A 39 10.30 9.69 19.62
N LEU A 40 9.58 8.56 19.54
CA LEU A 40 8.21 8.52 19.01
C LEU A 40 7.26 9.39 19.86
N GLY A 41 7.38 9.34 21.19
CA GLY A 41 6.61 10.21 22.09
C GLY A 41 6.88 11.70 21.84
N GLU A 42 8.16 12.11 21.70
CA GLU A 42 8.55 13.49 21.35
C GLU A 42 7.98 13.93 19.99
N LEU A 43 7.79 13.00 19.06
CA LEU A 43 7.17 13.23 17.76
C LEU A 43 5.63 13.22 17.78
N GLY A 44 5.02 13.15 18.98
CA GLY A 44 3.57 13.20 19.16
C GLY A 44 2.84 11.88 18.93
N ILE A 45 3.55 10.75 18.88
CA ILE A 45 2.95 9.41 18.85
C ILE A 45 2.76 8.94 20.29
N ASP A 46 1.53 8.60 20.66
CA ASP A 46 1.23 8.15 22.01
C ASP A 46 1.86 6.77 22.31
N THR A 47 2.94 6.79 23.08
CA THR A 47 3.71 5.60 23.50
C THR A 47 3.53 5.30 24.99
N THR A 48 2.49 5.84 25.64
CA THR A 48 2.27 5.74 27.10
C THR A 48 1.83 4.33 27.54
N GLY A 49 1.47 3.47 26.61
CA GLY A 49 1.04 2.10 26.88
C GLY A 49 2.17 1.08 26.82
N ASP A 50 1.99 0.07 26.01
CA ASP A 50 2.97 -1.00 25.78
C ASP A 50 4.14 -0.51 24.91
N THR A 51 5.34 -0.48 25.47
CA THR A 51 6.60 -0.14 24.77
C THR A 51 7.30 -1.34 24.13
N SER A 52 6.66 -2.50 24.09
CA SER A 52 7.11 -3.62 23.27
C SER A 52 7.12 -3.24 21.77
N PRO A 53 7.85 -3.95 20.91
CA PRO A 53 7.83 -3.69 19.47
C PRO A 53 6.40 -3.69 18.89
N ALA A 54 5.56 -4.62 19.34
CA ALA A 54 4.17 -4.73 18.93
C ALA A 54 3.32 -3.55 19.43
N GLY A 55 3.51 -3.13 20.69
CA GLY A 55 2.84 -1.97 21.26
C GLY A 55 3.20 -0.67 20.55
N LEU A 56 4.48 -0.44 20.27
CA LEU A 56 4.93 0.73 19.51
C LEU A 56 4.42 0.72 18.06
N GLU A 57 4.39 -0.45 17.42
CA GLU A 57 3.79 -0.59 16.08
C GLU A 57 2.29 -0.25 16.11
N LEU A 58 1.57 -0.69 17.14
CA LEU A 58 0.17 -0.34 17.36
C LEU A 58 -0.02 1.16 17.55
N ALA A 59 0.85 1.82 18.31
CA ALA A 59 0.82 3.26 18.52
C ALA A 59 0.99 4.04 17.19
N VAL A 60 1.97 3.65 16.37
CA VAL A 60 2.18 4.22 15.03
C VAL A 60 0.94 4.00 14.14
N ARG A 61 0.37 2.80 14.15
CA ARG A 61 -0.84 2.46 13.40
C ARG A 61 -2.03 3.33 13.81
N ARG A 62 -2.25 3.52 15.11
CA ARG A 62 -3.33 4.37 15.64
C ARG A 62 -3.15 5.84 15.28
N ALA A 63 -1.93 6.36 15.34
CA ALA A 63 -1.61 7.71 14.92
C ALA A 63 -1.92 7.91 13.42
N ALA A 64 -1.47 7.00 12.56
CA ALA A 64 -1.76 7.04 11.12
C ALA A 64 -3.27 6.92 10.83
N ALA A 65 -4.00 6.01 11.50
CA ALA A 65 -5.45 5.88 11.39
C ALA A 65 -6.18 7.16 11.82
N GLY A 66 -5.67 7.88 12.82
CA GLY A 66 -6.16 9.19 13.22
C GLY A 66 -6.10 10.21 12.08
N GLN A 67 -4.96 10.26 11.36
CA GLN A 67 -4.78 11.12 10.20
C GLN A 67 -5.71 10.73 9.04
N VAL A 68 -5.88 9.44 8.78
CA VAL A 68 -6.82 8.94 7.75
C VAL A 68 -8.26 9.37 8.07
N ARG A 69 -8.70 9.21 9.33
CA ARG A 69 -10.04 9.65 9.76
C ARG A 69 -10.23 11.17 9.63
N LEU A 70 -9.20 11.94 9.98
CA LEU A 70 -9.22 13.39 9.83
C LEU A 70 -9.36 13.80 8.36
N LEU A 71 -8.55 13.19 7.49
CA LEU A 71 -8.61 13.41 6.04
C LEU A 71 -9.97 13.01 5.47
N ALA A 72 -10.54 11.88 5.90
CA ALA A 72 -11.86 11.42 5.48
C ALA A 72 -12.96 12.45 5.81
N ARG A 73 -12.91 13.05 7.01
CA ARG A 73 -13.85 14.12 7.40
C ARG A 73 -13.72 15.37 6.52
N TRP A 74 -12.50 15.76 6.15
CA TRP A 74 -12.27 16.95 5.32
C TRP A 74 -12.64 16.74 3.85
N LEU A 75 -12.52 15.52 3.35
CA LEU A 75 -12.91 15.18 1.99
C LEU A 75 -14.42 15.21 1.79
N GLY A 76 -15.23 14.94 2.81
CA GLY A 76 -16.67 15.08 2.81
C GLY A 76 -17.32 14.43 1.57
N ASN A 77 -17.90 15.26 0.70
CA ASN A 77 -18.58 14.81 -0.52
C ASN A 77 -17.66 14.45 -1.71
N ARG A 78 -16.32 14.53 -1.56
CA ARG A 78 -15.34 14.07 -2.56
C ARG A 78 -15.14 12.54 -2.47
N THR A 79 -16.27 11.83 -2.44
CA THR A 79 -16.36 10.39 -2.13
C THR A 79 -15.59 9.50 -3.11
N SER A 80 -15.47 9.88 -4.38
CA SER A 80 -14.76 9.07 -5.39
C SER A 80 -13.27 8.98 -5.10
N LEU A 81 -12.60 10.10 -4.72
CA LEU A 81 -11.21 10.09 -4.31
C LEU A 81 -11.02 9.28 -3.03
N LEU A 82 -11.85 9.57 -2.01
CA LEU A 82 -11.79 8.91 -0.72
C LEU A 82 -11.97 7.39 -0.87
N ARG A 83 -12.94 6.97 -1.68
CA ARG A 83 -13.19 5.56 -1.96
C ARG A 83 -11.96 4.87 -2.55
N VAL A 84 -11.34 5.44 -3.58
CA VAL A 84 -10.15 4.85 -4.22
C VAL A 84 -9.00 4.68 -3.23
N ILE A 85 -8.75 5.69 -2.39
CA ILE A 85 -7.67 5.66 -1.40
C ILE A 85 -7.96 4.60 -0.33
N LEU A 86 -9.16 4.60 0.25
CA LEU A 86 -9.50 3.72 1.37
C LEU A 86 -9.64 2.26 0.91
N GLU A 87 -10.26 2.02 -0.24
CA GLU A 87 -10.35 0.67 -0.79
C GLU A 87 -8.97 0.08 -1.17
N ASP A 88 -7.98 0.90 -1.56
CA ASP A 88 -6.60 0.41 -1.76
C ASP A 88 -5.94 -0.02 -0.44
N GLU A 89 -6.17 0.71 0.65
CA GLU A 89 -5.69 0.28 1.98
C GLU A 89 -6.44 -0.95 2.48
N ASP A 90 -7.75 -1.01 2.31
CA ASP A 90 -8.54 -2.21 2.66
C ASP A 90 -8.06 -3.43 1.88
N ARG A 91 -7.81 -3.29 0.56
CA ARG A 91 -7.25 -4.33 -0.29
C ARG A 91 -5.92 -4.86 0.24
N ARG A 92 -5.02 -3.96 0.69
CA ARG A 92 -3.71 -4.33 1.26
C ARG A 92 -3.88 -5.06 2.58
N SER A 93 -4.76 -4.57 3.45
CA SER A 93 -5.07 -5.20 4.73
C SER A 93 -5.67 -6.58 4.54
N VAL A 94 -6.66 -6.72 3.66
CA VAL A 94 -7.29 -8.01 3.33
C VAL A 94 -6.27 -8.99 2.74
N ARG A 95 -5.39 -8.54 1.82
CA ARG A 95 -4.31 -9.37 1.28
C ARG A 95 -3.38 -9.90 2.37
N ALA A 96 -2.93 -9.05 3.28
CA ALA A 96 -2.05 -9.46 4.37
C ALA A 96 -2.73 -10.46 5.33
N LEU A 97 -4.02 -10.24 5.63
CA LEU A 97 -4.81 -11.16 6.45
C LEU A 97 -5.00 -12.52 5.79
N LEU A 98 -5.31 -12.56 4.49
CA LEU A 98 -5.45 -13.81 3.73
C LEU A 98 -4.13 -14.58 3.65
N ARG A 99 -3.02 -13.91 3.33
CA ARG A 99 -1.67 -14.52 3.37
C ARG A 99 -1.36 -15.11 4.74
N GLY A 100 -1.61 -14.34 5.78
CA GLY A 100 -1.39 -14.77 7.16
C GLY A 100 -2.28 -15.95 7.56
N ALA A 101 -3.53 -16.01 7.11
CA ALA A 101 -4.43 -17.12 7.35
C ALA A 101 -3.95 -18.42 6.66
N VAL A 102 -3.55 -18.32 5.39
CA VAL A 102 -3.00 -19.47 4.63
C VAL A 102 -1.67 -19.95 5.22
N ALA A 103 -0.81 -19.02 5.66
CA ALA A 103 0.48 -19.34 6.26
C ALA A 103 0.38 -19.81 7.73
N GLY A 104 -0.81 -19.82 8.34
CA GLY A 104 -0.99 -20.17 9.76
C GLY A 104 -0.32 -19.17 10.73
N ALA A 105 -0.08 -17.93 10.30
CA ALA A 105 0.58 -16.92 11.13
C ALA A 105 -0.31 -16.54 12.33
N PRO A 106 0.25 -16.23 13.51
CA PRO A 106 -0.52 -15.79 14.66
C PRO A 106 -1.19 -14.43 14.40
N ALA A 107 -2.35 -14.17 15.04
CA ALA A 107 -3.16 -12.96 14.84
C ALA A 107 -2.35 -11.66 14.97
N ALA A 108 -1.47 -11.57 15.96
CA ALA A 108 -0.60 -10.41 16.15
C ALA A 108 0.32 -10.13 14.94
N ALA A 109 0.88 -11.19 14.32
CA ALA A 109 1.71 -11.05 13.13
C ALA A 109 0.88 -10.64 11.90
N ARG A 110 -0.39 -11.10 11.82
CA ARG A 110 -1.29 -10.71 10.73
C ARG A 110 -1.72 -9.25 10.80
N LEU A 111 -1.83 -8.71 12.02
CA LEU A 111 -2.16 -7.29 12.26
C LEU A 111 -1.00 -6.34 11.96
N ALA A 112 0.21 -6.87 11.92
CA ALA A 112 1.41 -6.07 11.74
C ALA A 112 1.37 -5.28 10.41
N GLY A 113 1.55 -3.96 10.51
CA GLY A 113 1.60 -3.05 9.34
C GLY A 113 0.26 -2.76 8.67
N LEU A 114 -0.88 -3.24 9.21
CA LEU A 114 -2.19 -2.87 8.69
C LEU A 114 -2.55 -1.44 9.09
N LEU A 115 -3.22 -0.71 8.20
CA LEU A 115 -3.72 0.63 8.46
C LEU A 115 -5.25 0.60 8.58
N PRO A 116 -5.83 0.86 9.76
CA PRO A 116 -7.27 0.92 9.92
C PRO A 116 -7.91 2.04 9.08
N THR A 117 -8.99 1.71 8.42
CA THR A 117 -9.82 2.62 7.63
C THR A 117 -11.21 2.76 8.25
N PRO A 118 -12.05 3.70 7.82
CA PRO A 118 -13.45 3.74 8.24
C PRO A 118 -14.27 2.48 7.90
N SER A 119 -13.95 1.80 6.80
CA SER A 119 -14.59 0.55 6.36
C SER A 119 -14.07 -0.68 7.11
N LEU A 120 -12.79 -0.70 7.45
CA LEU A 120 -12.12 -1.74 8.24
C LEU A 120 -11.42 -1.10 9.46
N PRO A 121 -12.17 -0.67 10.48
CA PRO A 121 -11.61 -0.13 11.71
C PRO A 121 -10.82 -1.20 12.48
N GLU A 122 -10.00 -0.78 13.43
CA GLU A 122 -9.09 -1.66 14.20
C GLU A 122 -9.80 -2.92 14.72
N ARG A 123 -11.00 -2.75 15.33
CA ARG A 123 -11.77 -3.88 15.86
C ARG A 123 -12.10 -4.94 14.79
N LEU A 124 -12.50 -4.52 13.57
CA LEU A 124 -12.81 -5.46 12.51
C LEU A 124 -11.55 -6.12 11.94
N LEU A 125 -10.42 -5.40 11.86
CA LEU A 125 -9.14 -5.99 11.48
C LEU A 125 -8.68 -7.04 12.50
N GLU A 126 -8.88 -6.79 13.80
CA GLU A 126 -8.60 -7.76 14.86
C GLU A 126 -9.46 -9.01 14.72
N GLU A 127 -10.76 -8.85 14.48
CA GLU A 127 -11.69 -9.96 14.27
C GLU A 127 -11.30 -10.81 13.05
N LEU A 128 -10.91 -10.17 11.93
CA LEU A 128 -10.39 -10.85 10.74
C LEU A 128 -9.07 -11.57 11.02
N ALA A 129 -8.17 -10.97 11.80
CA ALA A 129 -6.87 -11.56 12.11
C ALA A 129 -6.98 -12.84 12.94
N HIS A 130 -8.04 -13.01 13.72
CA HIS A 130 -8.32 -14.22 14.49
C HIS A 130 -8.92 -15.35 13.65
N GLN A 131 -9.34 -15.11 12.41
CA GLN A 131 -9.84 -16.16 11.54
C GLN A 131 -8.71 -17.09 11.10
N LEU A 132 -8.89 -18.40 11.31
CA LEU A 132 -7.82 -19.37 11.04
C LEU A 132 -7.67 -19.71 9.56
N ARG A 133 -8.73 -19.53 8.77
CA ARG A 133 -8.78 -19.90 7.35
C ARG A 133 -9.13 -18.71 6.47
N ALA A 134 -8.60 -18.68 5.26
CA ALA A 134 -8.89 -17.64 4.28
C ALA A 134 -10.40 -17.53 3.96
N ARG A 135 -11.10 -18.66 3.89
CA ARG A 135 -12.57 -18.70 3.66
C ARG A 135 -13.36 -18.00 4.77
N ASP A 136 -12.90 -18.07 6.01
CA ASP A 136 -13.60 -17.44 7.14
C ASP A 136 -13.41 -15.93 7.10
N VAL A 137 -12.23 -15.45 6.67
CA VAL A 137 -11.98 -14.03 6.37
C VAL A 137 -12.92 -13.53 5.27
N ALA A 138 -13.06 -14.26 4.16
CA ALA A 138 -13.95 -13.89 3.05
C ALA A 138 -15.43 -13.91 3.48
N ALA A 139 -15.84 -14.89 4.30
CA ALA A 139 -17.19 -14.99 4.83
C ALA A 139 -17.56 -13.80 5.72
N LEU A 140 -16.67 -13.40 6.65
CA LEU A 140 -16.90 -12.24 7.51
C LEU A 140 -16.99 -10.94 6.71
N LEU A 141 -16.10 -10.74 5.75
CA LEU A 141 -16.17 -9.58 4.85
C LEU A 141 -17.51 -9.53 4.10
N THR A 142 -18.04 -10.70 3.71
CA THR A 142 -19.34 -10.80 3.04
C THR A 142 -20.48 -10.46 3.99
N VAL A 143 -20.46 -10.97 5.22
CA VAL A 143 -21.45 -10.65 6.27
C VAL A 143 -21.48 -9.16 6.55
N TRP A 144 -20.33 -8.50 6.58
CA TRP A 144 -20.23 -7.04 6.77
C TRP A 144 -20.53 -6.24 5.50
N ARG A 145 -20.88 -6.91 4.39
CA ARG A 145 -21.12 -6.28 3.08
C ARG A 145 -19.92 -5.47 2.59
N HIS A 146 -18.71 -5.88 2.99
CA HIS A 146 -17.49 -5.27 2.47
C HIS A 146 -17.32 -5.64 1.00
N PRO A 147 -16.92 -4.69 0.11
CA PRO A 147 -16.90 -4.91 -1.34
C PRO A 147 -15.99 -6.06 -1.80
N PHE A 148 -15.02 -6.46 -0.99
CA PHE A 148 -14.12 -7.58 -1.31
C PHE A 148 -14.61 -8.94 -0.80
N GLY A 149 -15.66 -9.01 0.01
CA GLY A 149 -16.15 -10.26 0.58
C GLY A 149 -16.63 -11.24 -0.49
N SER A 150 -17.71 -10.88 -1.19
CA SER A 150 -18.33 -11.74 -2.19
C SER A 150 -17.37 -12.24 -3.28
N PRO A 151 -16.49 -11.41 -3.89
CA PRO A 151 -15.53 -11.91 -4.87
C PRO A 151 -14.56 -12.96 -4.34
N LEU A 152 -14.24 -12.92 -3.04
CA LEU A 152 -13.26 -13.83 -2.42
C LEU A 152 -13.85 -15.18 -1.99
N LEU A 153 -15.17 -15.36 -1.94
CA LEU A 153 -15.79 -16.61 -1.47
C LEU A 153 -15.35 -17.84 -2.29
N ALA A 154 -15.43 -17.74 -3.61
CA ALA A 154 -15.08 -18.87 -4.48
C ALA A 154 -13.57 -19.22 -4.43
N PRO A 155 -12.62 -18.27 -4.61
CA PRO A 155 -11.20 -18.59 -4.60
C PRO A 155 -10.66 -19.02 -3.22
N THR A 156 -11.38 -18.73 -2.12
CA THR A 156 -10.99 -19.16 -0.77
C THR A 156 -11.72 -20.40 -0.25
N ALA A 157 -12.58 -21.01 -1.05
CA ALA A 157 -13.43 -22.15 -0.61
C ALA A 157 -12.62 -23.40 -0.23
N SER A 158 -11.47 -23.61 -0.88
CA SER A 158 -10.57 -24.74 -0.59
C SER A 158 -9.87 -24.57 0.77
N ASP A 159 -9.51 -25.69 1.43
CA ASP A 159 -8.66 -25.65 2.62
C ASP A 159 -7.24 -25.21 2.32
N HIS A 160 -6.77 -25.38 1.08
CA HIS A 160 -5.47 -24.92 0.56
C HIS A 160 -5.69 -24.03 -0.67
N PRO A 161 -6.15 -22.80 -0.50
CA PRO A 161 -6.44 -21.91 -1.63
C PRO A 161 -5.14 -21.48 -2.33
N ASP A 162 -5.20 -21.38 -3.66
CA ASP A 162 -4.12 -20.77 -4.42
C ASP A 162 -4.06 -19.27 -4.13
N LEU A 163 -3.06 -18.85 -3.36
CA LEU A 163 -2.88 -17.45 -2.97
C LEU A 163 -2.76 -16.51 -4.16
N PHE A 164 -2.16 -16.96 -5.26
CA PHE A 164 -2.07 -16.12 -6.45
C PHE A 164 -3.46 -15.82 -7.02
N VAL A 165 -4.34 -16.84 -7.12
CA VAL A 165 -5.72 -16.66 -7.59
C VAL A 165 -6.51 -15.77 -6.63
N VAL A 166 -6.37 -15.98 -5.32
CA VAL A 166 -7.04 -15.17 -4.28
C VAL A 166 -6.63 -13.70 -4.40
N GLU A 167 -5.34 -13.43 -4.50
CA GLU A 167 -4.82 -12.06 -4.57
C GLU A 167 -5.17 -11.38 -5.89
N HIS A 168 -5.10 -12.12 -7.00
CA HIS A 168 -5.51 -11.61 -8.29
C HIS A 168 -7.00 -11.26 -8.32
N THR A 169 -7.87 -12.11 -7.75
CA THR A 169 -9.30 -11.80 -7.62
C THR A 169 -9.54 -10.54 -6.79
N LEU A 170 -8.79 -10.37 -5.71
CA LEU A 170 -8.84 -9.16 -4.87
C LEU A 170 -8.41 -7.92 -5.66
N ASP A 171 -7.33 -8.01 -6.44
CA ASP A 171 -6.85 -6.92 -7.28
C ASP A 171 -7.84 -6.57 -8.40
N HIS A 172 -8.46 -7.57 -9.01
CA HIS A 172 -9.49 -7.38 -10.03
C HIS A 172 -10.72 -6.67 -9.46
N ALA A 173 -11.20 -7.11 -8.29
CA ALA A 173 -12.32 -6.46 -7.60
C ALA A 173 -12.01 -5.00 -7.26
N PHE A 174 -10.80 -4.71 -6.79
CA PHE A 174 -10.36 -3.34 -6.52
C PHE A 174 -10.26 -2.52 -7.81
N ALA A 175 -9.58 -3.03 -8.85
CA ALA A 175 -9.34 -2.29 -10.09
C ALA A 175 -10.66 -1.88 -10.77
N GLY A 176 -11.64 -2.78 -10.88
CA GLY A 176 -12.95 -2.48 -11.44
C GLY A 176 -13.66 -1.35 -10.69
N ARG A 177 -13.67 -1.42 -9.36
CA ARG A 177 -14.29 -0.39 -8.51
C ARG A 177 -13.54 0.94 -8.55
N ALA A 178 -12.20 0.90 -8.60
CA ALA A 178 -11.37 2.10 -8.67
C ALA A 178 -11.56 2.82 -10.02
N VAL A 179 -11.59 2.09 -11.12
CA VAL A 179 -11.82 2.63 -12.47
C VAL A 179 -13.23 3.28 -12.56
N GLU A 180 -14.27 2.59 -12.07
CA GLU A 180 -15.64 3.13 -12.00
C GLU A 180 -15.69 4.41 -11.12
N GLY A 181 -15.04 4.38 -9.96
CA GLY A 181 -14.96 5.53 -9.07
C GLY A 181 -14.23 6.72 -9.70
N ALA A 182 -13.12 6.45 -10.40
CA ALA A 182 -12.31 7.48 -11.05
C ALA A 182 -13.03 8.13 -12.25
N ALA A 183 -13.94 7.42 -12.93
CA ALA A 183 -14.71 7.98 -14.02
C ALA A 183 -15.45 9.27 -13.62
N ARG A 184 -15.89 9.35 -12.36
CA ARG A 184 -16.60 10.51 -11.78
C ARG A 184 -15.65 11.53 -11.13
N GLY A 185 -14.39 11.20 -10.94
CA GLY A 185 -13.44 11.97 -10.12
C GLY A 185 -12.53 12.95 -10.88
N GLY A 186 -12.69 13.08 -12.20
CA GLY A 186 -11.88 13.98 -13.03
C GLY A 186 -10.56 13.37 -13.53
N GLY A 187 -9.81 14.14 -14.34
CA GLY A 187 -8.64 13.66 -15.07
C GLY A 187 -7.51 13.15 -14.18
N ALA A 188 -7.20 13.90 -13.11
CA ALA A 188 -6.11 13.55 -12.19
C ALA A 188 -6.40 12.24 -11.44
N LEU A 189 -7.63 12.00 -10.99
CA LEU A 189 -7.98 10.75 -10.32
C LEU A 189 -7.95 9.57 -11.30
N ARG A 190 -8.44 9.77 -12.55
CA ARG A 190 -8.34 8.74 -13.60
C ARG A 190 -6.89 8.39 -13.90
N ALA A 191 -5.99 9.38 -14.00
CA ALA A 191 -4.57 9.14 -14.21
C ALA A 191 -3.92 8.37 -13.05
N TYR A 192 -4.29 8.73 -11.82
CA TYR A 192 -3.82 8.03 -10.61
C TYR A 192 -4.26 6.57 -10.59
N VAL A 193 -5.53 6.28 -10.88
CA VAL A 193 -6.06 4.91 -10.90
C VAL A 193 -5.45 4.10 -12.03
N ALA A 194 -5.31 4.68 -13.23
CA ALA A 194 -4.64 4.00 -14.32
C ALA A 194 -3.18 3.63 -13.99
N ASP A 195 -2.44 4.52 -13.32
CA ASP A 195 -1.10 4.23 -12.81
C ASP A 195 -1.10 3.08 -11.77
N GLN A 196 -2.10 3.03 -10.88
CA GLN A 196 -2.28 1.92 -9.94
C GLN A 196 -2.49 0.59 -10.64
N VAL A 197 -3.34 0.56 -11.67
CA VAL A 197 -3.62 -0.65 -12.47
C VAL A 197 -2.37 -1.08 -13.23
N ASP A 198 -1.66 -0.15 -13.87
CA ASP A 198 -0.40 -0.44 -14.57
C ASP A 198 0.65 -1.05 -13.63
N LEU A 199 0.77 -0.54 -12.38
CA LEU A 199 1.69 -1.08 -11.39
C LEU A 199 1.24 -2.46 -10.86
N ALA A 200 -0.05 -2.71 -10.73
CA ALA A 200 -0.56 -4.03 -10.36
C ALA A 200 -0.29 -5.05 -11.47
N ASN A 201 -0.57 -4.69 -12.73
CA ASN A 201 -0.24 -5.53 -13.90
C ASN A 201 1.26 -5.81 -14.00
N LEU A 202 2.10 -4.81 -13.76
CA LEU A 202 3.55 -4.95 -13.72
C LEU A 202 3.98 -5.98 -12.67
N ALA A 203 3.46 -5.87 -11.45
CA ALA A 203 3.79 -6.80 -10.36
C ALA A 203 3.33 -8.23 -10.68
N THR A 204 2.13 -8.37 -11.27
CA THR A 204 1.59 -9.68 -11.67
C THR A 204 2.42 -10.29 -12.81
N ALA A 205 2.80 -9.52 -13.85
CA ALA A 205 3.63 -10.01 -14.93
C ALA A 205 5.01 -10.49 -14.43
N LEU A 206 5.65 -9.74 -13.52
CA LEU A 206 6.91 -10.17 -12.89
C LEU A 206 6.73 -11.44 -12.03
N ALA A 207 5.63 -11.56 -11.31
CA ALA A 207 5.32 -12.74 -10.51
C ALA A 207 5.09 -13.97 -11.40
N VAL A 208 4.41 -13.82 -12.54
CA VAL A 208 4.22 -14.90 -13.53
C VAL A 208 5.57 -15.27 -14.15
N ALA A 209 6.38 -14.30 -14.57
CA ALA A 209 7.71 -14.53 -15.13
C ALA A 209 8.67 -15.23 -14.15
N ALA A 210 8.47 -15.04 -12.84
CA ALA A 210 9.23 -15.74 -11.79
C ALA A 210 8.66 -17.13 -11.44
N SER A 211 7.48 -17.47 -11.95
CA SER A 211 6.77 -18.71 -11.65
C SER A 211 7.02 -19.74 -12.74
N SER A 212 7.11 -21.02 -12.37
CA SER A 212 7.12 -22.14 -13.31
C SER A 212 5.72 -22.62 -13.70
N VAL A 213 4.66 -21.95 -13.22
CA VAL A 213 3.26 -22.34 -13.45
C VAL A 213 2.72 -21.64 -14.69
N GLU A 214 2.30 -22.42 -15.68
CA GLU A 214 1.58 -21.89 -16.84
C GLU A 214 0.21 -21.37 -16.41
N ARG A 215 -0.11 -20.13 -16.80
CA ARG A 215 -1.39 -19.47 -16.53
C ARG A 215 -1.87 -18.75 -17.79
N SER A 216 -3.19 -18.68 -17.97
CA SER A 216 -3.78 -17.81 -19.00
C SER A 216 -3.43 -16.36 -18.71
N VAL A 217 -2.56 -15.79 -19.52
CA VAL A 217 -2.02 -14.44 -19.34
C VAL A 217 -3.10 -13.38 -19.55
N GLU A 218 -4.03 -13.63 -20.46
CA GLU A 218 -5.10 -12.71 -20.82
C GLU A 218 -6.04 -12.44 -19.63
N ASP A 219 -6.38 -13.48 -18.86
CA ASP A 219 -7.25 -13.39 -17.71
C ASP A 219 -6.59 -12.67 -16.51
N LEU A 220 -5.26 -12.57 -16.51
CA LEU A 220 -4.49 -11.96 -15.44
C LEU A 220 -4.23 -10.47 -15.63
N CYS A 221 -4.45 -9.92 -16.82
CA CYS A 221 -4.25 -8.51 -17.10
C CYS A 221 -5.46 -7.69 -16.62
N LEU A 222 -5.28 -6.87 -15.60
CA LEU A 222 -6.33 -6.00 -15.07
C LEU A 222 -6.66 -4.89 -16.07
N PRO A 223 -7.95 -4.65 -16.38
CA PRO A 223 -8.36 -3.58 -17.27
C PRO A 223 -8.25 -2.21 -16.60
N GLY A 224 -8.00 -1.16 -17.40
CA GLY A 224 -8.00 0.23 -16.93
C GLY A 224 -6.63 0.88 -16.78
N GLY A 225 -5.54 0.16 -17.04
CA GLY A 225 -4.20 0.73 -17.23
C GLY A 225 -4.10 1.59 -18.48
N ARG A 226 -3.05 2.39 -18.61
CA ARG A 226 -2.83 3.28 -19.77
C ARG A 226 -1.49 3.07 -20.47
N ARG A 227 -0.50 2.51 -19.77
CA ARG A 227 0.87 2.38 -20.26
C ARG A 227 1.20 0.95 -20.67
N LEU A 228 0.62 -0.02 -19.99
CA LEU A 228 0.87 -1.42 -20.22
C LEU A 228 -0.23 -2.03 -21.09
N SER A 229 0.03 -2.25 -22.39
CA SER A 229 -0.89 -2.98 -23.27
C SER A 229 -0.92 -4.47 -22.94
N LEU A 230 -2.02 -5.15 -23.28
CA LEU A 230 -2.15 -6.61 -23.12
C LEU A 230 -1.02 -7.37 -23.81
N GLU A 231 -0.65 -6.96 -25.03
CA GLU A 231 0.45 -7.56 -25.80
C GLU A 231 1.78 -7.46 -25.04
N ARG A 232 2.11 -6.27 -24.51
CA ARG A 232 3.34 -6.06 -23.72
C ARG A 232 3.31 -6.80 -22.41
N TYR A 233 2.15 -6.87 -21.75
CA TYR A 233 1.94 -7.67 -20.56
C TYR A 233 2.21 -9.16 -20.85
N ALA A 234 1.62 -9.71 -21.90
CA ALA A 234 1.79 -11.10 -22.32
C ALA A 234 3.26 -11.42 -22.67
N ALA A 235 3.92 -10.53 -23.41
CA ALA A 235 5.34 -10.69 -23.73
C ALA A 235 6.24 -10.68 -22.48
N ALA A 236 5.92 -9.86 -21.49
CA ALA A 236 6.64 -9.84 -20.22
C ALA A 236 6.40 -11.12 -19.41
N ALA A 237 5.15 -11.56 -19.29
CA ALA A 237 4.78 -12.75 -18.52
C ALA A 237 5.37 -14.05 -19.11
N ALA A 238 5.63 -14.10 -20.42
CA ALA A 238 6.23 -15.23 -21.10
C ALA A 238 7.77 -15.25 -21.05
N ALA A 239 8.42 -14.18 -20.57
CA ALA A 239 9.87 -14.06 -20.46
C ALA A 239 10.38 -14.53 -19.09
N ASP A 240 11.69 -14.65 -18.93
CA ASP A 240 12.30 -14.69 -17.60
C ASP A 240 12.19 -13.32 -16.89
N VAL A 241 12.49 -13.26 -15.60
CA VAL A 241 12.36 -12.02 -14.79
C VAL A 241 13.14 -10.84 -15.39
N ARG A 242 14.32 -11.09 -15.98
CA ARG A 242 15.13 -10.05 -16.61
C ARG A 242 14.51 -9.55 -17.92
N GLY A 243 14.06 -10.46 -18.76
CA GLY A 243 13.35 -10.14 -20.01
C GLY A 243 12.01 -9.43 -19.73
N ALA A 244 11.27 -9.90 -18.74
CA ALA A 244 10.06 -9.25 -18.25
C ALA A 244 10.34 -7.81 -17.82
N ALA A 245 11.36 -7.60 -17.00
CA ALA A 245 11.75 -6.26 -16.54
C ALA A 245 12.13 -5.33 -17.72
N ALA A 246 12.85 -5.83 -18.70
CA ALA A 246 13.22 -5.06 -19.90
C ALA A 246 11.98 -4.66 -20.72
N THR A 247 11.07 -5.61 -20.95
CA THR A 247 9.81 -5.42 -21.69
C THR A 247 8.89 -4.41 -20.98
N LEU A 248 8.70 -4.58 -19.66
CA LEU A 248 7.88 -3.69 -18.85
C LEU A 248 8.47 -2.28 -18.75
N ALA A 249 9.80 -2.18 -18.61
CA ALA A 249 10.48 -0.88 -18.55
C ALA A 249 10.25 -0.05 -19.84
N GLY A 250 10.02 -0.67 -20.97
CA GLY A 250 9.67 0.00 -22.22
C GLY A 250 8.29 0.68 -22.22
N ALA A 251 7.42 0.37 -21.24
CA ALA A 251 6.12 1.06 -21.07
C ALA A 251 6.22 2.34 -20.23
N PHE A 252 7.35 2.57 -19.56
CA PHE A 252 7.54 3.67 -18.63
C PHE A 252 8.73 4.52 -19.04
N ASP A 253 8.70 5.80 -18.64
CA ASP A 253 9.74 6.77 -18.95
C ASP A 253 10.65 7.03 -17.75
N GLY A 254 11.87 7.47 -18.03
CA GLY A 254 12.80 8.03 -17.05
C GLY A 254 13.13 7.12 -15.88
N PRO A 255 13.05 7.65 -14.64
CA PRO A 255 13.49 6.92 -13.45
C PRO A 255 12.77 5.60 -13.23
N ARG A 256 11.47 5.50 -13.52
CA ARG A 256 10.69 4.29 -13.31
C ARG A 256 11.18 3.12 -14.14
N ALA A 257 11.54 3.37 -15.40
CA ALA A 257 12.14 2.35 -16.27
C ALA A 257 13.47 1.81 -15.70
N ALA A 258 14.30 2.70 -15.14
CA ALA A 258 15.57 2.30 -14.51
C ALA A 258 15.33 1.49 -13.23
N LEU A 259 14.41 1.91 -12.37
CA LEU A 259 14.04 1.20 -11.13
C LEU A 259 13.54 -0.22 -11.42
N LEU A 260 12.74 -0.39 -12.48
CA LEU A 260 12.25 -1.70 -12.91
C LEU A 260 13.40 -2.63 -13.30
N ARG A 261 14.32 -2.17 -14.14
CA ARG A 261 15.48 -2.97 -14.55
C ARG A 261 16.38 -3.36 -13.38
N LEU A 262 16.51 -2.48 -12.39
CA LEU A 262 17.39 -2.67 -11.24
C LEU A 262 16.81 -3.62 -10.19
N HIS A 263 15.50 -3.57 -9.94
CA HIS A 263 14.87 -4.21 -8.78
C HIS A 263 13.81 -5.27 -9.14
N ALA A 264 13.68 -5.68 -10.39
CA ALA A 264 12.65 -6.66 -10.79
C ALA A 264 12.75 -8.01 -10.04
N GLY A 265 13.95 -8.43 -9.66
CA GLY A 265 14.19 -9.65 -8.87
C GLY A 265 13.96 -9.46 -7.35
N GLU A 266 13.64 -8.26 -6.90
CA GLU A 266 13.50 -7.90 -5.49
C GLU A 266 12.11 -7.27 -5.22
N PRO A 267 11.01 -8.05 -5.16
CA PRO A 267 9.64 -7.52 -5.13
C PRO A 267 9.41 -6.47 -4.02
N THR A 268 9.93 -6.72 -2.81
CA THR A 268 9.79 -5.79 -1.68
C THR A 268 10.54 -4.47 -1.91
N MET A 269 11.72 -4.52 -2.53
CA MET A 269 12.47 -3.33 -2.89
C MET A 269 11.76 -2.56 -3.99
N LEU A 270 11.32 -3.27 -5.03
CA LEU A 270 10.60 -2.68 -6.15
C LEU A 270 9.34 -1.94 -5.67
N GLU A 271 8.54 -2.54 -4.78
CA GLU A 271 7.34 -1.88 -4.23
C GLU A 271 7.72 -0.55 -3.53
N ARG A 272 8.80 -0.52 -2.76
CA ARG A 272 9.24 0.70 -2.04
C ARG A 272 9.71 1.79 -2.98
N VAL A 273 10.58 1.46 -3.94
CA VAL A 273 11.10 2.46 -4.88
C VAL A 273 10.00 3.01 -5.80
N LEU A 274 9.02 2.19 -6.17
CA LEU A 274 7.85 2.62 -6.93
C LEU A 274 6.91 3.51 -6.08
N LEU A 275 6.77 3.25 -4.79
CA LEU A 275 6.05 4.14 -3.87
C LEU A 275 6.72 5.53 -3.80
N ALA A 276 8.06 5.57 -3.65
CA ALA A 276 8.81 6.82 -3.63
C ALA A 276 8.70 7.58 -4.97
N ASP A 277 8.81 6.89 -6.11
CA ASP A 277 8.62 7.49 -7.45
C ASP A 277 7.23 8.10 -7.61
N ARG A 278 6.19 7.42 -7.12
CA ARG A 278 4.81 7.95 -7.14
C ARG A 278 4.63 9.19 -6.29
N ILE A 279 5.22 9.22 -5.09
CA ILE A 279 5.22 10.41 -4.22
C ILE A 279 5.88 11.60 -4.92
N GLN A 280 7.01 11.38 -5.61
CA GLN A 280 7.69 12.41 -6.38
C GLN A 280 6.87 12.88 -7.58
N THR A 281 6.26 11.95 -8.31
CA THR A 281 5.38 12.26 -9.46
C THR A 281 4.18 13.10 -9.04
N LEU A 282 3.50 12.74 -7.95
CA LEU A 282 2.41 13.55 -7.40
C LEU A 282 2.91 14.90 -6.89
N GLY A 283 4.15 14.98 -6.40
CA GLY A 283 4.78 16.24 -6.03
C GLY A 283 4.89 17.20 -7.21
N ARG A 284 5.34 16.72 -8.38
CA ARG A 284 5.40 17.51 -9.62
C ARG A 284 4.01 17.94 -10.07
N GLN A 285 3.04 17.02 -10.07
CA GLN A 285 1.65 17.33 -10.40
C GLN A 285 1.02 18.37 -9.46
N THR A 286 1.40 18.40 -8.18
CA THR A 286 0.95 19.44 -7.24
C THR A 286 1.49 20.84 -7.61
N LEU A 287 2.67 20.92 -8.24
CA LEU A 287 3.20 22.19 -8.73
C LEU A 287 2.51 22.65 -10.03
N GLU A 288 2.15 21.70 -10.90
CA GLU A 288 1.43 21.95 -12.15
C GLU A 288 -0.05 22.32 -11.92
N ASP A 289 -0.70 21.66 -10.96
CA ASP A 289 -2.09 21.91 -10.55
C ASP A 289 -2.19 22.01 -9.01
N PRO A 290 -1.89 23.19 -8.43
CA PRO A 290 -1.92 23.40 -6.98
C PRO A 290 -3.31 23.28 -6.34
N LEU A 291 -4.37 23.37 -7.15
CA LEU A 291 -5.76 23.28 -6.74
C LEU A 291 -6.39 21.92 -7.05
N GLY A 292 -5.61 20.98 -7.59
CA GLY A 292 -6.04 19.62 -7.89
C GLY A 292 -5.91 18.65 -6.71
N PRO A 293 -6.32 17.38 -6.87
CA PRO A 293 -6.29 16.36 -5.83
C PRO A 293 -4.89 15.78 -5.56
N ALA A 294 -3.89 16.14 -6.36
CA ALA A 294 -2.53 15.53 -6.30
C ALA A 294 -1.88 15.71 -4.93
N LEU A 295 -2.09 16.85 -4.27
CA LEU A 295 -1.57 17.10 -2.92
C LEU A 295 -2.16 16.13 -1.89
N THR A 296 -3.46 15.88 -1.93
CA THR A 296 -4.14 14.94 -1.02
C THR A 296 -3.67 13.51 -1.27
N LEU A 297 -3.55 13.09 -2.53
CA LEU A 297 -3.02 11.78 -2.91
C LEU A 297 -1.58 11.60 -2.44
N ARG A 298 -0.74 12.61 -2.66
CA ARG A 298 0.65 12.62 -2.22
C ARG A 298 0.77 12.48 -0.70
N TYR A 299 0.00 13.26 0.05
CA TYR A 299 0.01 13.20 1.51
C TYR A 299 -0.33 11.79 2.02
N PHE A 300 -1.33 11.14 1.43
CA PHE A 300 -1.72 9.79 1.82
C PHE A 300 -0.60 8.78 1.56
N LEU A 301 0.06 8.84 0.40
CA LEU A 301 1.21 7.97 0.11
C LEU A 301 2.41 8.27 1.02
N GLN A 302 2.64 9.53 1.38
CA GLN A 302 3.69 9.92 2.34
C GLN A 302 3.38 9.39 3.75
N LEU A 303 2.13 9.49 4.22
CA LEU A 303 1.72 8.94 5.51
C LEU A 303 1.96 7.42 5.57
N ARG A 304 1.67 6.73 4.48
CA ARG A 304 1.94 5.31 4.34
C ARG A 304 3.45 5.01 4.35
N ALA A 305 4.24 5.73 3.56
CA ALA A 305 5.70 5.58 3.53
C ALA A 305 6.31 5.81 4.92
N GLN A 306 5.85 6.83 5.63
CA GLN A 306 6.25 7.09 7.02
C GLN A 306 5.89 5.93 7.95
N SER A 307 4.69 5.37 7.85
CA SER A 307 4.29 4.23 8.70
C SER A 307 5.19 3.00 8.46
N ILE A 308 5.54 2.72 7.20
CA ILE A 308 6.49 1.66 6.83
C ILE A 308 7.88 1.94 7.43
N ALA A 309 8.36 3.19 7.34
CA ALA A 309 9.66 3.59 7.89
C ALA A 309 9.70 3.47 9.42
N LEU A 310 8.69 3.98 10.12
CA LEU A 310 8.61 3.90 11.58
C LEU A 310 8.58 2.45 12.07
N ARG A 311 7.81 1.60 11.41
CA ARG A 311 7.81 0.17 11.68
C ARG A 311 9.20 -0.46 11.49
N ALA A 312 9.89 -0.12 10.40
CA ALA A 312 11.25 -0.61 10.16
C ALA A 312 12.24 -0.15 11.23
N ALA A 313 12.08 1.08 11.75
CA ALA A 313 12.91 1.59 12.86
C ALA A 313 12.64 0.82 14.16
N ILE A 314 11.37 0.60 14.52
CA ILE A 314 10.95 -0.12 15.72
C ILE A 314 11.51 -1.55 15.70
N TRP A 315 11.23 -2.31 14.65
CA TRP A 315 11.67 -3.71 14.57
C TRP A 315 13.18 -3.82 14.36
N GLY A 316 13.80 -2.87 13.64
CA GLY A 316 15.25 -2.83 13.52
C GLY A 316 15.96 -2.63 14.86
N ALA A 317 15.42 -1.75 15.72
CA ALA A 317 15.94 -1.55 17.08
C ALA A 317 15.68 -2.77 17.98
N ALA A 318 14.47 -3.34 17.93
CA ALA A 318 14.09 -4.50 18.72
C ALA A 318 14.94 -5.74 18.42
N LEU A 319 15.32 -5.93 17.13
CA LEU A 319 16.15 -7.04 16.68
C LEU A 319 17.65 -6.76 16.78
N GLY A 320 18.06 -5.60 17.32
CA GLY A 320 19.47 -5.22 17.43
C GLY A 320 20.17 -5.03 16.07
N ALA A 321 19.42 -4.71 15.01
CA ALA A 321 20.01 -4.51 13.68
C ALA A 321 21.00 -3.33 13.70
N PRO A 322 22.18 -3.44 13.04
CA PRO A 322 23.15 -2.34 12.98
C PRO A 322 22.57 -1.06 12.41
N PRO A 323 22.98 0.14 12.89
CA PRO A 323 22.47 1.42 12.39
C PRO A 323 22.58 1.58 10.87
N ALA A 324 23.62 1.07 10.25
CA ALA A 324 23.80 1.12 8.78
C ALA A 324 22.69 0.34 8.05
N VAL A 325 22.29 -0.83 8.55
CA VAL A 325 21.19 -1.64 7.99
C VAL A 325 19.86 -0.91 8.19
N ARG A 326 19.65 -0.35 9.39
CA ARG A 326 18.45 0.44 9.71
C ARG A 326 18.34 1.67 8.80
N ARG A 327 19.42 2.46 8.64
CA ARG A 327 19.47 3.61 7.75
C ARG A 327 19.17 3.23 6.29
N GLY A 328 19.76 2.15 5.80
CA GLY A 328 19.47 1.63 4.46
C GLY A 328 17.99 1.32 4.24
N ARG A 329 17.33 0.71 5.24
CA ARG A 329 15.89 0.42 5.18
C ARG A 329 15.01 1.68 5.22
N LEU A 330 15.39 2.69 5.98
CA LEU A 330 14.64 3.94 6.12
C LEU A 330 14.82 4.86 4.90
N ALA A 331 16.02 4.95 4.34
CA ALA A 331 16.28 5.74 3.13
C ALA A 331 15.47 5.28 1.91
N GLN A 332 15.07 4.01 1.88
CA GLN A 332 14.25 3.43 0.81
C GLN A 332 12.74 3.67 0.99
N ALA A 333 12.30 4.15 2.15
CA ALA A 333 10.89 4.33 2.47
C ALA A 333 10.40 5.78 2.26
N VAL A 334 11.30 6.74 2.03
CA VAL A 334 11.09 8.19 1.91
C VAL A 334 11.92 8.74 0.75
#